data_8464ed0ee6f183a2107cd4e7fac113ba
#
_entry.id   8464ed0ee6f183a2107cd4e7fac113ba
#
_cell.length_a   1.000
_cell.length_b   1.000
_cell.length_c   1.000
_cell.angle_alpha   90.00
_cell.angle_beta   90.00
_cell.angle_gamma   90.00
#
_symmetry.space_group_name_H-M   'P 1'
#
loop_
_entity.id
_entity.type
_entity.pdbx_description
1 polymer ?
#
loop_
_entity_poly.entity_id
_entity_poly.type
_entity_poly.pdbx_seq_one_letter_code
_entity_poly.pdbx_strand_id
1 'polypeptide(L)'
;SAFLVVLGLFLGSLAARSVGRFMAQRTSRHHTVMVRRLVFYVIVVLFFVAALREAGFSLDVVLGAAGILTVAIGFASQTSASNMISGLFLLVEKPFEIGDFIEVDATIGEVVGIDMLSVKLRTPDNLYVRIPNETLIKTRVVNRSRFPIRRLDLTVGIAYAEDVERVESLLLNLAEKNPVCLEEPKPFTLVTAFGPSSVDLQFSYWVPKEKVLEGRSGMMVAIKKTLDREGIE
;
A
#
# COMPACT_ATOMS: atom_id res chain seq x y z
N SER A 1 -14.67 -27.71 44.85
CA SER A 1 -15.11 -26.53 44.05
C SER A 1 -14.56 -25.20 44.59
N ALA A 2 -14.72 -24.86 45.90
CA ALA A 2 -14.17 -23.60 46.46
C ALA A 2 -12.64 -23.53 46.38
N PHE A 3 -11.93 -24.65 46.53
CA PHE A 3 -10.48 -24.71 46.38
C PHE A 3 -10.02 -24.29 44.96
N LEU A 4 -10.72 -24.71 43.92
CA LEU A 4 -10.37 -24.34 42.52
C LEU A 4 -10.54 -22.83 42.29
N VAL A 5 -11.56 -22.20 42.88
CA VAL A 5 -11.77 -20.75 42.77
C VAL A 5 -10.62 -20.00 43.45
N VAL A 6 -10.25 -20.37 44.66
CA VAL A 6 -9.13 -19.78 45.40
C VAL A 6 -7.81 -19.97 44.65
N LEU A 7 -7.57 -21.19 44.13
CA LEU A 7 -6.40 -21.50 43.31
C LEU A 7 -6.34 -20.66 42.05
N GLY A 8 -7.49 -20.47 41.37
CA GLY A 8 -7.59 -19.64 40.18
C GLY A 8 -7.27 -18.17 40.44
N LEU A 9 -7.75 -17.61 41.56
CA LEU A 9 -7.42 -16.24 41.97
C LEU A 9 -5.91 -16.09 42.28
N PHE A 10 -5.35 -17.09 42.96
CA PHE A 10 -3.92 -17.09 43.29
C PHE A 10 -3.04 -17.20 42.05
N LEU A 11 -3.27 -18.22 41.22
CA LEU A 11 -2.52 -18.44 39.97
C LEU A 11 -2.73 -17.31 38.96
N GLY A 12 -3.94 -16.79 38.86
CA GLY A 12 -4.28 -15.64 38.02
C GLY A 12 -3.51 -14.39 38.45
N SER A 13 -3.42 -14.14 39.76
CA SER A 13 -2.64 -13.01 40.28
C SER A 13 -1.12 -13.19 40.09
N LEU A 14 -0.61 -14.41 40.23
CA LEU A 14 0.81 -14.73 40.04
C LEU A 14 1.19 -14.56 38.54
N ALA A 15 0.43 -15.18 37.63
CA ALA A 15 0.64 -15.07 36.19
C ALA A 15 0.55 -13.62 35.70
N ALA A 16 -0.48 -12.89 36.14
CA ALA A 16 -0.67 -11.49 35.81
C ALA A 16 0.51 -10.60 36.28
N ARG A 17 1.07 -10.87 37.47
CA ARG A 17 2.26 -10.16 37.98
C ARG A 17 3.50 -10.52 37.17
N SER A 18 3.71 -11.79 36.81
CA SER A 18 4.85 -12.24 36.02
C SER A 18 4.85 -11.63 34.62
N VAL A 19 3.70 -11.68 33.94
CA VAL A 19 3.52 -11.04 32.62
C VAL A 19 3.72 -9.52 32.73
N GLY A 20 3.15 -8.89 33.77
CA GLY A 20 3.31 -7.46 34.01
C GLY A 20 4.78 -7.05 34.21
N ARG A 21 5.59 -7.83 34.93
CA ARG A 21 7.04 -7.58 35.12
C ARG A 21 7.80 -7.71 33.81
N PHE A 22 7.52 -8.76 33.02
CA PHE A 22 8.19 -8.99 31.75
C PHE A 22 7.90 -7.89 30.72
N MET A 23 6.65 -7.43 30.66
CA MET A 23 6.24 -6.38 29.73
C MET A 23 6.64 -4.97 30.16
N ALA A 24 6.75 -4.72 31.47
CA ALA A 24 7.09 -3.38 31.98
C ALA A 24 8.44 -2.84 31.46
N GLN A 25 9.36 -3.73 31.05
CA GLN A 25 10.67 -3.36 30.51
C GLN A 25 10.65 -3.04 29.00
N ARG A 26 9.57 -3.42 28.27
CA ARG A 26 9.54 -3.36 26.80
C ARG A 26 8.35 -2.60 26.23
N THR A 27 7.34 -2.25 27.06
CA THR A 27 6.08 -1.73 26.55
C THR A 27 5.54 -0.60 27.42
N SER A 28 4.69 0.26 26.86
CA SER A 28 4.08 1.37 27.60
C SER A 28 3.25 0.87 28.79
N ARG A 29 3.19 1.67 29.85
CA ARG A 29 2.46 1.38 31.08
C ARG A 29 0.98 1.01 30.83
N HIS A 30 0.36 1.65 29.87
CA HIS A 30 -1.03 1.40 29.52
C HIS A 30 -1.27 -0.02 28.97
N HIS A 31 -0.45 -0.45 28.03
CA HIS A 31 -0.54 -1.81 27.45
C HIS A 31 -0.22 -2.88 28.49
N THR A 32 0.76 -2.65 29.36
CA THR A 32 1.12 -3.58 30.44
C THR A 32 -0.05 -3.82 31.39
N VAL A 33 -0.78 -2.76 31.77
CA VAL A 33 -1.97 -2.88 32.65
C VAL A 33 -3.10 -3.64 31.96
N MET A 34 -3.33 -3.39 30.68
CA MET A 34 -4.38 -4.04 29.90
C MET A 34 -4.12 -5.55 29.78
N VAL A 35 -2.92 -5.95 29.36
CA VAL A 35 -2.55 -7.37 29.22
C VAL A 35 -2.57 -8.09 30.55
N ARG A 36 -2.08 -7.46 31.63
CA ARG A 36 -2.14 -8.00 32.99
C ARG A 36 -3.57 -8.32 33.44
N ARG A 37 -4.52 -7.42 33.18
CA ARG A 37 -5.94 -7.63 33.51
C ARG A 37 -6.53 -8.74 32.68
N LEU A 38 -6.25 -8.77 31.37
CA LEU A 38 -6.73 -9.81 30.47
C LEU A 38 -6.28 -11.21 30.93
N VAL A 39 -5.00 -11.39 31.20
CA VAL A 39 -4.44 -12.66 31.71
C VAL A 39 -5.10 -13.08 33.01
N PHE A 40 -5.27 -12.14 33.95
CA PHE A 40 -5.93 -12.42 35.21
C PHE A 40 -7.36 -12.95 35.01
N TYR A 41 -8.19 -12.22 34.24
CA TYR A 41 -9.58 -12.62 34.04
C TYR A 41 -9.72 -13.93 33.25
N VAL A 42 -8.88 -14.18 32.26
CA VAL A 42 -8.90 -15.44 31.49
C VAL A 42 -8.64 -16.63 32.44
N ILE A 43 -7.61 -16.54 33.29
CA ILE A 43 -7.28 -17.60 34.26
C ILE A 43 -8.40 -17.79 35.28
N VAL A 44 -8.94 -16.71 35.84
CA VAL A 44 -10.03 -16.80 36.82
C VAL A 44 -11.28 -17.43 36.19
N VAL A 45 -11.65 -17.07 34.98
CA VAL A 45 -12.81 -17.66 34.28
C VAL A 45 -12.59 -19.15 34.03
N LEU A 46 -11.40 -19.59 33.59
CA LEU A 46 -11.09 -21.00 33.37
C LEU A 46 -11.22 -21.83 34.67
N PHE A 47 -10.69 -21.34 35.76
CA PHE A 47 -10.80 -22.00 37.06
C PHE A 47 -12.22 -21.97 37.63
N PHE A 48 -12.96 -20.92 37.38
CA PHE A 48 -14.38 -20.81 37.77
C PHE A 48 -15.24 -21.85 37.04
N VAL A 49 -15.04 -21.99 35.70
CA VAL A 49 -15.71 -23.01 34.90
C VAL A 49 -15.36 -24.44 35.39
N ALA A 50 -14.08 -24.68 35.72
CA ALA A 50 -13.65 -25.96 36.29
C ALA A 50 -14.33 -26.24 37.66
N ALA A 51 -14.46 -25.21 38.50
CA ALA A 51 -15.12 -25.33 39.81
C ALA A 51 -16.63 -25.63 39.67
N LEU A 52 -17.30 -25.04 38.69
CA LEU A 52 -18.71 -25.35 38.39
C LEU A 52 -18.88 -26.80 37.93
N ARG A 53 -17.98 -27.28 37.08
CA ARG A 53 -18.01 -28.69 36.63
C ARG A 53 -17.85 -29.68 37.80
N GLU A 54 -16.87 -29.38 38.70
CA GLU A 54 -16.65 -30.23 39.89
C GLU A 54 -17.87 -30.17 40.84
N ALA A 55 -18.60 -29.08 40.88
CA ALA A 55 -19.84 -28.92 41.69
C ALA A 55 -21.04 -29.61 41.08
N GLY A 56 -20.88 -30.32 39.92
CA GLY A 56 -21.95 -31.10 39.26
C GLY A 56 -22.83 -30.30 38.30
N PHE A 57 -22.46 -29.05 38.00
CA PHE A 57 -23.19 -28.27 36.99
C PHE A 57 -22.87 -28.77 35.57
N SER A 58 -23.91 -28.94 34.75
CA SER A 58 -23.71 -29.20 33.31
C SER A 58 -23.16 -27.92 32.63
N LEU A 59 -22.04 -28.08 31.95
CA LEU A 59 -21.41 -26.97 31.27
C LEU A 59 -21.91 -26.76 29.83
N ASP A 60 -22.86 -27.58 29.37
CA ASP A 60 -23.32 -27.55 27.99
C ASP A 60 -23.88 -26.22 27.55
N VAL A 61 -24.65 -25.56 28.40
CA VAL A 61 -25.16 -24.20 28.14
C VAL A 61 -24.05 -23.17 28.11
N VAL A 62 -23.09 -23.28 29.04
CA VAL A 62 -21.95 -22.35 29.12
C VAL A 62 -21.02 -22.51 27.89
N LEU A 63 -20.76 -23.76 27.49
CA LEU A 63 -19.97 -24.07 26.30
C LEU A 63 -20.67 -23.63 25.02
N GLY A 64 -22.01 -23.83 24.94
CA GLY A 64 -22.81 -23.33 23.83
C GLY A 64 -22.76 -21.79 23.71
N ALA A 65 -22.95 -21.10 24.82
CA ALA A 65 -22.86 -19.64 24.86
C ALA A 65 -21.43 -19.14 24.54
N ALA A 66 -20.39 -19.79 25.07
CA ALA A 66 -19.00 -19.49 24.74
C ALA A 66 -18.68 -19.72 23.26
N GLY A 67 -19.25 -20.78 22.65
CA GLY A 67 -19.13 -21.05 21.22
C GLY A 67 -19.70 -19.91 20.37
N ILE A 68 -20.93 -19.49 20.66
CA ILE A 68 -21.57 -18.34 19.98
C ILE A 68 -20.75 -17.06 20.15
N LEU A 69 -20.28 -16.78 21.37
CA LEU A 69 -19.44 -15.60 21.65
C LEU A 69 -18.12 -15.67 20.89
N THR A 70 -17.48 -16.85 20.80
CA THR A 70 -16.24 -17.03 20.04
C THR A 70 -16.43 -16.72 18.56
N VAL A 71 -17.53 -17.19 17.97
CA VAL A 71 -17.87 -16.91 16.57
C VAL A 71 -18.12 -15.40 16.37
N ALA A 72 -18.86 -14.77 17.29
CA ALA A 72 -19.12 -13.33 17.23
C ALA A 72 -17.83 -12.50 17.31
N ILE A 73 -16.91 -12.85 18.23
CA ILE A 73 -15.60 -12.20 18.35
C ILE A 73 -14.74 -12.48 17.09
N GLY A 74 -14.82 -13.67 16.54
CA GLY A 74 -14.15 -14.05 15.29
C GLY A 74 -14.56 -13.14 14.14
N PHE A 75 -15.84 -12.95 13.91
CA PHE A 75 -16.37 -12.04 12.90
C PHE A 75 -15.97 -10.57 13.18
N ALA A 76 -16.08 -10.14 14.44
CA ALA A 76 -15.68 -8.78 14.82
C ALA A 76 -14.16 -8.52 14.59
N SER A 77 -13.33 -9.55 14.68
CA SER A 77 -11.88 -9.46 14.52
C SER A 77 -11.39 -9.75 13.09
N GLN A 78 -12.26 -10.20 12.20
CA GLN A 78 -11.92 -10.71 10.87
C GLN A 78 -11.08 -9.71 10.05
N THR A 79 -11.51 -8.45 9.98
CA THR A 79 -10.78 -7.41 9.23
C THR A 79 -9.38 -7.16 9.80
N SER A 80 -9.23 -7.17 11.12
CA SER A 80 -7.92 -6.99 11.74
C SER A 80 -6.98 -8.16 11.44
N ALA A 81 -7.49 -9.38 11.55
CA ALA A 81 -6.72 -10.59 11.21
C ALA A 81 -6.34 -10.61 9.72
N SER A 82 -7.28 -10.27 8.83
CA SER A 82 -7.02 -10.18 7.38
C SER A 82 -5.91 -9.16 7.08
N ASN A 83 -5.95 -7.98 7.68
CA ASN A 83 -4.90 -6.98 7.51
C ASN A 83 -3.53 -7.43 8.03
N MET A 84 -3.48 -8.15 9.15
CA MET A 84 -2.22 -8.70 9.67
C MET A 84 -1.62 -9.74 8.74
N ILE A 85 -2.43 -10.68 8.26
CA ILE A 85 -2.02 -11.73 7.31
C ILE A 85 -1.56 -11.08 6.00
N SER A 86 -2.34 -10.14 5.46
CA SER A 86 -1.99 -9.37 4.26
C SER A 86 -0.68 -8.60 4.43
N GLY A 87 -0.45 -7.98 5.60
CA GLY A 87 0.80 -7.30 5.92
C GLY A 87 2.01 -8.25 5.89
N LEU A 88 1.84 -9.47 6.40
CA LEU A 88 2.89 -10.49 6.34
C LEU A 88 3.20 -10.88 4.88
N PHE A 89 2.18 -11.07 4.04
CA PHE A 89 2.37 -11.35 2.61
C PHE A 89 3.11 -10.21 1.90
N LEU A 90 2.75 -8.95 2.13
CA LEU A 90 3.44 -7.79 1.56
C LEU A 90 4.93 -7.76 1.95
N LEU A 91 5.28 -8.12 3.18
CA LEU A 91 6.65 -8.18 3.66
C LEU A 91 7.45 -9.34 3.04
N VAL A 92 6.81 -10.46 2.71
CA VAL A 92 7.44 -11.63 2.11
C VAL A 92 7.57 -11.49 0.60
N GLU A 93 6.49 -11.14 -0.10
CA GLU A 93 6.47 -10.99 -1.56
C GLU A 93 7.16 -9.73 -2.06
N LYS A 94 7.17 -8.67 -1.27
CA LYS A 94 7.76 -7.36 -1.60
C LYS A 94 7.38 -6.85 -2.99
N PRO A 95 6.11 -6.67 -3.30
CA PRO A 95 5.68 -6.10 -4.56
C PRO A 95 6.13 -4.64 -4.70
N PHE A 96 6.40 -3.98 -3.60
CA PHE A 96 7.02 -2.66 -3.46
C PHE A 96 7.82 -2.60 -2.16
N GLU A 97 8.73 -1.63 -2.05
CA GLU A 97 9.57 -1.38 -0.88
C GLU A 97 9.38 0.07 -0.38
N ILE A 98 9.89 0.38 0.83
CA ILE A 98 9.90 1.75 1.34
C ILE A 98 10.76 2.61 0.41
N GLY A 99 10.23 3.77 0.00
CA GLY A 99 10.81 4.65 -0.99
C GLY A 99 10.25 4.48 -2.42
N ASP A 100 9.53 3.38 -2.70
CA ASP A 100 8.87 3.22 -3.98
C ASP A 100 7.67 4.15 -4.14
N PHE A 101 7.47 4.67 -5.35
CA PHE A 101 6.24 5.34 -5.74
C PHE A 101 5.24 4.32 -6.27
N ILE A 102 4.12 4.19 -5.60
CA ILE A 102 3.03 3.29 -6.01
C ILE A 102 1.76 4.08 -6.30
N GLU A 103 0.95 3.49 -7.14
CA GLU A 103 -0.42 3.95 -7.43
C GLU A 103 -1.39 2.84 -7.03
N VAL A 104 -2.35 3.21 -6.19
CA VAL A 104 -3.43 2.34 -5.71
C VAL A 104 -4.73 3.09 -5.94
N ASP A 105 -5.59 2.55 -6.79
CA ASP A 105 -6.79 3.24 -7.29
C ASP A 105 -6.42 4.63 -7.86
N ALA A 106 -6.94 5.71 -7.29
CA ALA A 106 -6.64 7.09 -7.71
C ALA A 106 -5.52 7.75 -6.88
N THR A 107 -4.90 7.03 -5.93
CA THR A 107 -3.89 7.58 -5.04
C THR A 107 -2.50 7.22 -5.51
N ILE A 108 -1.66 8.23 -5.74
CA ILE A 108 -0.24 8.06 -6.04
C ILE A 108 0.57 8.60 -4.86
N GLY A 109 1.57 7.82 -4.41
CA GLY A 109 2.43 8.27 -3.31
C GLY A 109 3.68 7.42 -3.13
N GLU A 110 4.64 7.97 -2.42
CA GLU A 110 5.83 7.30 -1.95
C GLU A 110 5.50 6.45 -0.72
N VAL A 111 5.94 5.20 -0.70
CA VAL A 111 5.80 4.31 0.46
C VAL A 111 6.76 4.78 1.55
N VAL A 112 6.22 5.33 2.64
CA VAL A 112 7.01 5.80 3.78
C VAL A 112 7.05 4.81 4.94
N GLY A 113 6.21 3.78 4.91
CA GLY A 113 6.22 2.72 5.92
C GLY A 113 5.25 1.59 5.60
N ILE A 114 5.64 0.38 6.01
CA ILE A 114 4.84 -0.84 5.90
C ILE A 114 4.67 -1.39 7.30
N ASP A 115 3.46 -1.24 7.85
CA ASP A 115 3.12 -1.72 9.19
C ASP A 115 2.30 -3.01 9.12
N MET A 116 2.06 -3.61 10.26
CA MET A 116 1.31 -4.86 10.38
C MET A 116 -0.13 -4.80 9.85
N LEU A 117 -0.77 -3.63 9.89
CA LEU A 117 -2.18 -3.47 9.49
C LEU A 117 -2.38 -2.57 8.27
N SER A 118 -1.37 -1.79 7.88
CA SER A 118 -1.49 -0.80 6.82
C SER A 118 -0.15 -0.37 6.26
N VAL A 119 -0.15 0.03 4.99
CA VAL A 119 0.93 0.78 4.35
C VAL A 119 0.63 2.27 4.43
N LYS A 120 1.68 3.05 4.60
CA LYS A 120 1.66 4.50 4.70
C LYS A 120 2.28 5.10 3.46
N LEU A 121 1.57 6.02 2.83
CA LEU A 121 2.04 6.74 1.66
C LEU A 121 2.16 8.22 1.95
N ARG A 122 3.12 8.86 1.30
CA ARG A 122 3.22 10.31 1.18
C ARG A 122 2.97 10.70 -0.27
N THR A 123 1.91 11.46 -0.52
CA THR A 123 1.58 11.94 -1.86
C THR A 123 2.54 13.05 -2.32
N PRO A 124 2.62 13.36 -3.63
CA PRO A 124 3.46 14.45 -4.13
C PRO A 124 3.12 15.83 -3.56
N ASP A 125 1.87 16.05 -3.16
CA ASP A 125 1.39 17.27 -2.47
C ASP A 125 1.54 17.20 -0.94
N ASN A 126 2.37 16.21 -0.45
CA ASN A 126 2.76 16.02 0.94
C ASN A 126 1.63 15.65 1.90
N LEU A 127 0.60 14.93 1.41
CA LEU A 127 -0.45 14.37 2.26
C LEU A 127 -0.05 12.97 2.76
N TYR A 128 -0.49 12.67 3.97
CA TYR A 128 -0.34 11.34 4.56
C TYR A 128 -1.56 10.49 4.24
N VAL A 129 -1.35 9.38 3.55
CA VAL A 129 -2.39 8.41 3.21
C VAL A 129 -2.08 7.07 3.87
N ARG A 130 -3.08 6.50 4.54
CA ARG A 130 -3.00 5.17 5.13
C ARG A 130 -3.92 4.23 4.39
N ILE A 131 -3.35 3.15 3.83
CA ILE A 131 -4.09 2.13 3.09
C ILE A 131 -4.03 0.81 3.89
N PRO A 132 -5.17 0.16 4.21
CA PRO A 132 -5.18 -1.16 4.84
C PRO A 132 -4.44 -2.19 3.98
N ASN A 133 -3.68 -3.10 4.60
CA ASN A 133 -2.91 -4.11 3.87
C ASN A 133 -3.82 -5.04 3.05
N GLU A 134 -4.99 -5.39 3.57
CA GLU A 134 -5.99 -6.20 2.87
C GLU A 134 -6.43 -5.55 1.55
N THR A 135 -6.58 -4.23 1.52
CA THR A 135 -6.91 -3.48 0.30
C THR A 135 -5.82 -3.66 -0.75
N LEU A 136 -4.55 -3.53 -0.36
CA LEU A 136 -3.39 -3.65 -1.27
C LEU A 136 -3.25 -5.05 -1.88
N ILE A 137 -3.60 -6.09 -1.13
CA ILE A 137 -3.59 -7.47 -1.66
C ILE A 137 -4.77 -7.73 -2.62
N LYS A 138 -5.90 -7.06 -2.42
CA LYS A 138 -7.12 -7.27 -3.21
C LYS A 138 -7.22 -6.36 -4.45
N THR A 139 -6.47 -5.27 -4.49
CA THR A 139 -6.54 -4.29 -5.59
C THR A 139 -5.30 -4.33 -6.46
N ARG A 140 -5.42 -3.75 -7.65
CA ARG A 140 -4.27 -3.55 -8.53
C ARG A 140 -3.36 -2.47 -7.97
N VAL A 141 -2.11 -2.83 -7.71
CA VAL A 141 -1.04 -1.89 -7.33
C VAL A 141 -0.10 -1.70 -8.52
N VAL A 142 0.12 -0.46 -8.92
CA VAL A 142 1.10 -0.09 -9.95
C VAL A 142 2.33 0.48 -9.28
N ASN A 143 3.46 -0.23 -9.35
CA ASN A 143 4.73 0.28 -8.87
C ASN A 143 5.39 1.11 -9.98
N ARG A 144 5.50 2.43 -9.76
CA ARG A 144 6.03 3.39 -10.73
C ARG A 144 7.55 3.55 -10.67
N SER A 145 8.20 3.01 -9.66
CA SER A 145 9.65 3.11 -9.41
C SER A 145 10.40 1.78 -9.45
N ARG A 146 9.70 0.66 -9.63
CA ARG A 146 10.31 -0.69 -9.68
C ARG A 146 11.35 -0.83 -10.79
N PHE A 147 11.06 -0.25 -11.96
CA PHE A 147 11.97 -0.29 -13.10
C PHE A 147 12.75 1.03 -13.19
N PRO A 148 14.05 0.97 -13.59
CA PRO A 148 14.93 2.15 -13.59
C PRO A 148 14.56 3.17 -14.67
N ILE A 149 13.85 2.75 -15.71
CA ILE A 149 13.45 3.60 -16.84
C ILE A 149 11.94 3.63 -17.02
N ARG A 150 11.42 4.75 -17.51
CA ARG A 150 10.00 4.92 -17.80
C ARG A 150 9.77 5.51 -19.17
N ARG A 151 8.76 4.98 -19.87
CA ARG A 151 8.27 5.56 -21.11
C ARG A 151 7.36 6.75 -20.80
N LEU A 152 7.59 7.82 -21.50
CA LEU A 152 6.72 8.99 -21.53
C LEU A 152 6.04 9.06 -22.90
N ASP A 153 4.72 9.18 -22.89
CA ASP A 153 3.92 9.33 -24.07
C ASP A 153 3.36 10.77 -24.07
N LEU A 154 3.64 11.52 -25.14
CA LEU A 154 3.12 12.86 -25.36
C LEU A 154 2.24 12.85 -26.60
N THR A 155 1.12 13.52 -26.53
CA THR A 155 0.26 13.74 -27.71
C THR A 155 0.62 15.10 -28.31
N VAL A 156 0.91 15.10 -29.61
CA VAL A 156 1.20 16.29 -30.42
C VAL A 156 0.19 16.34 -31.54
N GLY A 157 -0.69 17.34 -31.54
CA GLY A 157 -1.62 17.59 -32.63
C GLY A 157 -0.99 18.54 -33.66
N ILE A 158 -1.09 18.23 -34.92
CA ILE A 158 -0.62 19.09 -36.04
C ILE A 158 -1.78 19.34 -37.00
N ALA A 159 -1.76 20.47 -37.73
CA ALA A 159 -2.78 20.77 -38.71
C ALA A 159 -2.77 19.77 -39.89
N TYR A 160 -3.92 19.54 -40.52
CA TYR A 160 -4.03 18.62 -41.66
C TYR A 160 -3.17 18.99 -42.87
N ALA A 161 -2.79 20.26 -42.95
CA ALA A 161 -1.93 20.76 -44.05
C ALA A 161 -0.44 20.42 -43.85
N GLU A 162 -0.07 19.99 -42.67
CA GLU A 162 1.33 19.71 -42.31
C GLU A 162 1.77 18.32 -42.77
N ASP A 163 3.07 18.20 -43.07
CA ASP A 163 3.67 16.94 -43.45
C ASP A 163 4.02 16.12 -42.18
N VAL A 164 3.27 15.01 -42.02
CA VAL A 164 3.43 14.09 -40.87
C VAL A 164 4.83 13.54 -40.79
N GLU A 165 5.45 13.09 -41.89
CA GLU A 165 6.77 12.48 -41.92
C GLU A 165 7.86 13.48 -41.50
N ARG A 166 7.70 14.75 -41.90
CA ARG A 166 8.56 15.84 -41.50
C ARG A 166 8.48 16.07 -39.99
N VAL A 167 7.26 16.11 -39.43
CA VAL A 167 7.06 16.32 -37.98
C VAL A 167 7.62 15.15 -37.19
N GLU A 168 7.37 13.90 -37.60
CA GLU A 168 7.95 12.72 -36.96
C GLU A 168 9.48 12.79 -36.90
N SER A 169 10.13 13.15 -37.99
CA SER A 169 11.56 13.34 -38.06
C SER A 169 12.07 14.41 -37.09
N LEU A 170 11.34 15.52 -36.96
CA LEU A 170 11.66 16.59 -35.99
C LEU A 170 11.54 16.12 -34.54
N LEU A 171 10.47 15.38 -34.21
CA LEU A 171 10.25 14.86 -32.87
C LEU A 171 11.35 13.83 -32.47
N LEU A 172 11.70 12.93 -33.37
CA LEU A 172 12.78 11.95 -33.13
C LEU A 172 14.13 12.66 -32.92
N ASN A 173 14.45 13.66 -33.73
CA ASN A 173 15.68 14.45 -33.57
C ASN A 173 15.69 15.24 -32.24
N LEU A 174 14.54 15.68 -31.74
CA LEU A 174 14.44 16.30 -30.42
C LEU A 174 14.80 15.32 -29.30
N ALA A 175 14.34 14.05 -29.40
CA ALA A 175 14.69 13.05 -28.42
C ALA A 175 16.20 12.74 -28.42
N GLU A 176 16.81 12.59 -29.60
CA GLU A 176 18.24 12.31 -29.75
C GLU A 176 19.12 13.44 -29.16
N LYS A 177 18.67 14.69 -29.27
CA LYS A 177 19.41 15.85 -28.74
C LYS A 177 19.14 16.14 -27.26
N ASN A 178 18.16 15.50 -26.66
CA ASN A 178 17.77 15.74 -25.28
C ASN A 178 18.56 14.86 -24.32
N PRO A 179 19.42 15.40 -23.45
CA PRO A 179 20.28 14.60 -22.56
C PRO A 179 19.51 13.82 -21.50
N VAL A 180 18.20 14.07 -21.32
CA VAL A 180 17.35 13.32 -20.40
C VAL A 180 16.74 12.10 -21.07
N CYS A 181 16.63 12.09 -22.40
CA CYS A 181 16.13 10.95 -23.15
C CYS A 181 17.20 9.86 -23.26
N LEU A 182 16.79 8.61 -23.15
CA LEU A 182 17.67 7.47 -23.35
C LEU A 182 17.76 7.13 -24.84
N GLU A 183 18.93 6.71 -25.28
CA GLU A 183 19.16 6.23 -26.65
C GLU A 183 18.50 4.88 -26.90
N GLU A 184 18.47 4.04 -25.86
CA GLU A 184 17.80 2.74 -25.87
C GLU A 184 16.89 2.59 -24.62
N PRO A 185 15.64 2.13 -24.79
CA PRO A 185 14.95 1.82 -26.07
C PRO A 185 14.72 3.08 -26.92
N LYS A 186 14.75 2.94 -28.24
CA LYS A 186 14.62 4.05 -29.18
C LYS A 186 13.29 4.78 -29.03
N PRO A 187 13.28 6.12 -29.18
CA PRO A 187 12.04 6.87 -29.29
C PRO A 187 11.29 6.52 -30.57
N PHE A 188 9.98 6.66 -30.56
CA PHE A 188 9.13 6.40 -31.73
C PHE A 188 7.92 7.31 -31.75
N THR A 189 7.32 7.46 -32.94
CA THR A 189 6.08 8.19 -33.17
C THR A 189 5.01 7.26 -33.73
N LEU A 190 3.75 7.58 -33.48
CA LEU A 190 2.58 6.90 -34.03
C LEU A 190 1.48 7.92 -34.31
N VAL A 191 0.86 7.84 -35.47
CA VAL A 191 -0.41 8.52 -35.72
C VAL A 191 -1.50 7.77 -34.95
N THR A 192 -2.14 8.43 -34.01
CA THR A 192 -3.14 7.82 -33.12
C THR A 192 -4.57 8.13 -33.50
N ALA A 193 -4.82 9.31 -34.06
CA ALA A 193 -6.16 9.71 -34.46
C ALA A 193 -6.11 10.82 -35.51
N PHE A 194 -7.23 10.96 -36.25
CA PHE A 194 -7.58 12.13 -37.04
C PHE A 194 -8.67 12.88 -36.28
N GLY A 195 -8.27 13.97 -35.61
CA GLY A 195 -9.16 14.80 -34.82
C GLY A 195 -10.01 15.78 -35.69
N PRO A 196 -10.90 16.56 -35.08
CA PRO A 196 -11.72 17.52 -35.79
C PRO A 196 -10.93 18.61 -36.54
N SER A 197 -9.73 18.95 -36.06
CA SER A 197 -8.87 19.99 -36.63
C SER A 197 -7.37 19.62 -36.62
N SER A 198 -7.02 18.41 -36.18
CA SER A 198 -5.64 17.97 -36.06
C SER A 198 -5.43 16.53 -36.46
N VAL A 199 -4.23 16.20 -36.91
CA VAL A 199 -3.70 14.83 -36.88
C VAL A 199 -2.94 14.64 -35.58
N ASP A 200 -3.37 13.68 -34.79
CA ASP A 200 -2.81 13.45 -33.46
C ASP A 200 -1.70 12.41 -33.53
N LEU A 201 -0.49 12.81 -33.15
CA LEU A 201 0.69 11.99 -33.06
C LEU A 201 0.99 11.66 -31.60
N GLN A 202 1.19 10.39 -31.27
CA GLN A 202 1.81 9.99 -30.03
C GLN A 202 3.32 9.95 -30.23
N PHE A 203 4.04 10.74 -29.45
CA PHE A 203 5.49 10.72 -29.37
C PHE A 203 5.92 10.05 -28.08
N SER A 204 6.62 8.94 -28.20
CA SER A 204 7.06 8.07 -27.09
C SER A 204 8.55 8.05 -26.98
N TYR A 205 9.07 8.28 -25.77
CA TYR A 205 10.49 8.24 -25.45
C TYR A 205 10.73 7.76 -24.02
N TRP A 206 11.95 7.36 -23.71
CA TRP A 206 12.30 6.77 -22.43
C TRP A 206 13.19 7.70 -21.63
N VAL A 207 12.98 7.74 -20.32
CA VAL A 207 13.76 8.56 -19.37
C VAL A 207 14.06 7.76 -18.10
N PRO A 208 15.13 8.10 -17.34
CA PRO A 208 15.32 7.59 -16.00
C PRO A 208 14.10 7.92 -15.11
N LYS A 209 13.74 7.02 -14.20
CA LYS A 209 12.54 7.19 -13.35
C LYS A 209 12.58 8.47 -12.48
N GLU A 210 13.78 8.91 -12.10
CA GLU A 210 14.01 10.11 -11.30
C GLU A 210 13.78 11.41 -12.10
N LYS A 211 13.87 11.33 -13.44
CA LYS A 211 13.78 12.49 -14.34
C LYS A 211 12.46 12.60 -15.10
N VAL A 212 11.44 11.87 -14.67
CA VAL A 212 10.13 11.82 -15.35
C VAL A 212 9.49 13.20 -15.50
N LEU A 213 9.47 14.01 -14.45
CA LEU A 213 8.88 15.36 -14.48
C LEU A 213 9.69 16.31 -15.33
N GLU A 214 11.01 16.31 -15.16
CA GLU A 214 11.96 17.11 -15.95
C GLU A 214 11.86 16.74 -17.43
N GLY A 215 11.92 15.43 -17.74
CA GLY A 215 11.84 14.93 -19.10
C GLY A 215 10.54 15.28 -19.78
N ARG A 216 9.40 15.16 -19.07
CA ARG A 216 8.08 15.49 -19.62
C ARG A 216 7.95 16.98 -19.92
N SER A 217 8.19 17.83 -18.93
CA SER A 217 8.06 19.29 -19.07
C SER A 217 9.05 19.87 -20.07
N GLY A 218 10.32 19.46 -19.97
CA GLY A 218 11.38 19.93 -20.87
C GLY A 218 11.10 19.54 -22.33
N MET A 219 10.64 18.33 -22.57
CA MET A 219 10.30 17.88 -23.93
C MET A 219 9.11 18.64 -24.50
N MET A 220 8.04 18.87 -23.74
CA MET A 220 6.89 19.65 -24.20
C MET A 220 7.29 21.07 -24.62
N VAL A 221 8.17 21.72 -23.84
CA VAL A 221 8.70 23.04 -24.17
C VAL A 221 9.58 22.99 -25.43
N ALA A 222 10.41 21.96 -25.57
CA ALA A 222 11.27 21.79 -26.73
C ALA A 222 10.45 21.56 -28.03
N ILE A 223 9.40 20.72 -27.95
CA ILE A 223 8.46 20.49 -29.05
C ILE A 223 7.84 21.82 -29.49
N LYS A 224 7.23 22.56 -28.55
CA LYS A 224 6.57 23.83 -28.87
C LYS A 224 7.51 24.80 -29.57
N LYS A 225 8.72 25.00 -29.01
CA LYS A 225 9.73 25.88 -29.61
C LYS A 225 10.19 25.44 -31.02
N THR A 226 10.22 24.12 -31.25
CA THR A 226 10.66 23.60 -32.55
C THR A 226 9.55 23.77 -33.58
N LEU A 227 8.32 23.43 -33.25
CA LEU A 227 7.19 23.61 -34.15
C LEU A 227 7.03 25.10 -34.54
N ASP A 228 7.13 26.03 -33.57
CA ASP A 228 7.07 27.47 -33.82
C ASP A 228 8.17 27.94 -34.79
N ARG A 229 9.42 27.44 -34.58
CA ARG A 229 10.56 27.80 -35.44
C ARG A 229 10.42 27.27 -36.87
N GLU A 230 9.84 26.10 -37.01
CA GLU A 230 9.63 25.43 -38.31
C GLU A 230 8.36 25.90 -39.03
N GLY A 231 7.55 26.76 -38.37
CA GLY A 231 6.29 27.27 -38.91
C GLY A 231 5.19 26.22 -39.01
N ILE A 232 5.23 25.21 -38.15
CA ILE A 232 4.26 24.09 -38.09
C ILE A 232 3.16 24.47 -37.11
N GLU A 233 1.89 24.38 -37.59
CA GLU A 233 0.70 24.71 -36.83
C GLU A 233 0.04 23.48 -36.17
#